data_e02d1e397a6c487994d20c8323654491
#
_entry.id   e02d1e397a6c487994d20c8323654491
#
_cell.length_a   1.000
_cell.length_b   1.000
_cell.length_c   1.000
_cell.angle_alpha   90.00
_cell.angle_beta   90.00
_cell.angle_gamma   90.00
#
_symmetry.space_group_name_H-M   'P 1'
#
loop_
_entity.id
_entity.type
_entity.pdbx_description
1 polymer ?
#
loop_
_entity_poly.entity_id
_entity_poly.type
_entity_poly.pdbx_seq_one_letter_code
_entity_poly.pdbx_strand_id
1 'polypeptide(L)'
;MDVQIEPSWKRHLAAEFEKPYFANLTNFVRREYHATTCYPPGRLIFNAFNLCPFDKVKVVIIGQDPYHGPGQAHGLCFSVNDGVAFPPSLQNIFKEIHDDLGTPVPQSGNLTRWAEQGVLLLNATLTVRAHQAGSHQRQGWEEFTDAAIKALAEEREHLVFILWGAYAQKKGAFIDRSRHLVLASAHPSPLSAYHGFFGNKHFSLANAYLEQHGETPIKW
;
A
#
# COMPACT_ATOMS: atom_id res chain seq x y z
N MET A 1 -9.56 20.40 9.42
CA MET A 1 -8.09 20.47 9.27
C MET A 1 -7.72 20.45 7.78
N ASP A 2 -6.80 21.30 7.39
CA ASP A 2 -6.37 21.37 5.98
C ASP A 2 -5.19 20.42 5.74
N VAL A 3 -5.50 19.24 5.18
CA VAL A 3 -4.51 18.19 4.90
C VAL A 3 -4.12 18.24 3.42
N GLN A 4 -2.83 18.24 3.16
CA GLN A 4 -2.29 18.24 1.79
C GLN A 4 -2.29 16.84 1.21
N ILE A 5 -3.40 16.46 0.59
CA ILE A 5 -3.60 15.16 -0.04
C ILE A 5 -4.34 15.37 -1.38
N GLU A 6 -4.21 14.42 -2.30
CA GLU A 6 -4.84 14.50 -3.62
C GLU A 6 -6.36 14.79 -3.47
N PRO A 7 -6.93 15.70 -4.31
CA PRO A 7 -8.29 16.22 -4.08
C PRO A 7 -9.41 15.18 -4.01
N SER A 8 -9.39 14.12 -4.82
CA SER A 8 -10.44 13.11 -4.77
C SER A 8 -10.42 12.34 -3.46
N TRP A 9 -9.24 12.01 -2.96
CA TRP A 9 -9.07 11.39 -1.65
C TRP A 9 -9.48 12.33 -0.52
N LYS A 10 -9.14 13.61 -0.66
CA LYS A 10 -9.53 14.63 0.33
C LYS A 10 -11.04 14.68 0.50
N ARG A 11 -11.79 14.63 -0.60
CA ARG A 11 -13.26 14.61 -0.55
C ARG A 11 -13.80 13.37 0.15
N HIS A 12 -13.29 12.19 -0.20
CA HIS A 12 -13.78 10.93 0.36
C HIS A 12 -13.40 10.73 1.83
N LEU A 13 -12.30 11.35 2.28
CA LEU A 13 -11.79 11.21 3.64
C LEU A 13 -12.03 12.44 4.50
N ALA A 14 -12.79 13.42 4.00
CA ALA A 14 -13.00 14.70 4.67
C ALA A 14 -13.47 14.55 6.12
N ALA A 15 -14.38 13.61 6.39
CA ALA A 15 -14.90 13.38 7.73
C ALA A 15 -13.81 12.89 8.70
N GLU A 16 -12.81 12.15 8.22
CA GLU A 16 -11.73 11.65 9.07
C GLU A 16 -10.85 12.80 9.60
N PHE A 17 -10.62 13.82 8.79
CA PHE A 17 -9.77 14.95 9.17
C PHE A 17 -10.36 15.79 10.31
N GLU A 18 -11.65 15.67 10.57
CA GLU A 18 -12.33 16.39 11.64
C GLU A 18 -12.47 15.56 12.94
N LYS A 19 -12.08 14.30 12.92
CA LYS A 19 -12.20 13.42 14.09
C LYS A 19 -11.06 13.65 15.10
N PRO A 20 -11.34 13.48 16.40
CA PRO A 20 -10.30 13.64 17.44
C PRO A 20 -9.06 12.78 17.26
N TYR A 21 -9.23 11.53 16.80
CA TYR A 21 -8.08 10.63 16.60
C TYR A 21 -7.10 11.22 15.58
N PHE A 22 -7.63 11.89 14.53
CA PHE A 22 -6.77 12.45 13.48
C PHE A 22 -5.98 13.66 14.00
N ALA A 23 -6.59 14.50 14.82
CA ALA A 23 -5.88 15.60 15.49
C ALA A 23 -4.76 15.07 16.37
N ASN A 24 -5.04 14.02 17.17
CA ASN A 24 -4.03 13.39 18.02
C ASN A 24 -2.90 12.77 17.20
N LEU A 25 -3.24 12.08 16.10
CA LEU A 25 -2.28 11.51 15.17
C LEU A 25 -1.38 12.58 14.57
N THR A 26 -1.97 13.68 14.09
CA THR A 26 -1.22 14.79 13.50
C THR A 26 -0.24 15.38 14.49
N ASN A 27 -0.67 15.60 15.74
CA ASN A 27 0.20 16.12 16.79
C ASN A 27 1.35 15.16 17.09
N PHE A 28 1.07 13.86 17.18
CA PHE A 28 2.08 12.84 17.39
C PHE A 28 3.12 12.84 16.26
N VAL A 29 2.68 12.81 15.00
CA VAL A 29 3.56 12.76 13.83
C VAL A 29 4.44 14.01 13.78
N ARG A 30 3.88 15.19 14.01
CA ARG A 30 4.65 16.45 14.04
C ARG A 30 5.75 16.41 15.09
N ARG A 31 5.42 15.96 16.30
CA ARG A 31 6.41 15.84 17.38
C ARG A 31 7.52 14.86 17.01
N GLU A 32 7.17 13.71 16.43
CA GLU A 32 8.14 12.71 16.04
C GLU A 32 9.08 13.21 14.94
N TYR A 33 8.56 13.85 13.91
CA TYR A 33 9.37 14.38 12.82
C TYR A 33 10.25 15.54 13.26
N HIS A 34 9.82 16.28 14.28
CA HIS A 34 10.61 17.39 14.85
C HIS A 34 11.71 16.89 15.78
N ALA A 35 11.43 15.87 16.58
CA ALA A 35 12.34 15.40 17.63
C ALA A 35 13.35 14.33 17.16
N THR A 36 13.05 13.58 16.11
CA THR A 36 13.86 12.47 15.65
C THR A 36 13.74 12.27 14.13
N THR A 37 14.55 11.37 13.58
CA THR A 37 14.45 11.03 12.16
C THR A 37 13.30 10.04 11.94
N CYS A 38 12.39 10.39 11.03
CA CYS A 38 11.25 9.55 10.64
C CYS A 38 11.21 9.38 9.14
N TYR A 39 10.57 8.31 8.69
CA TYR A 39 10.38 7.98 7.28
C TYR A 39 8.92 7.73 6.97
N PRO A 40 8.49 7.98 5.72
CA PRO A 40 9.20 8.66 4.63
C PRO A 40 9.36 10.16 4.93
N PRO A 41 10.09 10.91 4.08
CA PRO A 41 10.09 12.38 4.18
C PRO A 41 8.66 12.93 4.24
N GLY A 42 8.45 14.00 5.02
CA GLY A 42 7.09 14.50 5.29
C GLY A 42 6.24 14.75 4.05
N ARG A 43 6.83 15.27 2.98
CA ARG A 43 6.13 15.51 1.70
C ARG A 43 5.66 14.22 1.00
N LEU A 44 6.15 13.05 1.41
CA LEU A 44 5.84 11.76 0.78
C LEU A 44 4.92 10.87 1.65
N ILE A 45 4.46 11.35 2.79
CA ILE A 45 3.58 10.55 3.68
C ILE A 45 2.33 10.07 2.94
N PHE A 46 1.70 10.92 2.13
CA PHE A 46 0.49 10.59 1.37
C PHE A 46 0.77 10.20 -0.09
N ASN A 47 1.99 9.80 -0.41
CA ASN A 47 2.39 9.56 -1.79
C ASN A 47 1.54 8.48 -2.49
N ALA A 48 1.11 7.44 -1.77
CA ALA A 48 0.24 6.41 -2.33
C ALA A 48 -1.07 6.99 -2.86
N PHE A 49 -1.64 7.94 -2.13
CA PHE A 49 -2.88 8.63 -2.51
C PHE A 49 -2.62 9.64 -3.63
N ASN A 50 -1.53 10.38 -3.54
CA ASN A 50 -1.20 11.44 -4.50
C ASN A 50 -0.91 10.89 -5.90
N LEU A 51 -0.33 9.69 -5.98
CA LEU A 51 -0.02 9.03 -7.26
C LEU A 51 -1.18 8.21 -7.81
N CYS A 52 -2.17 7.89 -6.99
CA CYS A 52 -3.29 7.04 -7.39
C CYS A 52 -4.61 7.62 -6.89
N PRO A 53 -5.21 8.56 -7.65
CA PRO A 53 -6.50 9.16 -7.29
C PRO A 53 -7.59 8.12 -7.04
N PHE A 54 -8.56 8.46 -6.21
CA PHE A 54 -9.62 7.56 -5.78
C PHE A 54 -10.33 6.87 -6.96
N ASP A 55 -10.65 7.65 -8.00
CA ASP A 55 -11.37 7.14 -9.17
C ASP A 55 -10.47 6.35 -10.15
N LYS A 56 -9.16 6.37 -9.95
CA LYS A 56 -8.20 5.67 -10.78
C LYS A 56 -7.73 4.35 -10.18
N VAL A 57 -8.07 4.07 -8.93
CA VAL A 57 -7.66 2.83 -8.27
C VAL A 57 -8.26 1.64 -8.99
N LYS A 58 -7.43 0.66 -9.31
CA LYS A 58 -7.81 -0.64 -9.89
C LYS A 58 -7.43 -1.79 -8.97
N VAL A 59 -6.26 -1.69 -8.37
CA VAL A 59 -5.69 -2.72 -7.49
C VAL A 59 -5.24 -2.05 -6.20
N VAL A 60 -5.50 -2.70 -5.07
CA VAL A 60 -5.04 -2.26 -3.75
C VAL A 60 -4.13 -3.33 -3.18
N ILE A 61 -2.90 -2.94 -2.83
CA ILE A 61 -1.95 -3.80 -2.11
C ILE A 61 -1.74 -3.18 -0.74
N ILE A 62 -1.93 -3.99 0.32
CA ILE A 62 -1.83 -3.51 1.70
C ILE A 62 -0.53 -4.00 2.31
N GLY A 63 0.34 -3.05 2.67
CA GLY A 63 1.54 -3.30 3.47
C GLY A 63 1.30 -2.93 4.93
N GLN A 64 2.31 -3.06 5.77
CA GLN A 64 2.19 -2.78 7.20
C GLN A 64 2.84 -1.45 7.57
N ASP A 65 4.17 -1.38 7.58
CA ASP A 65 4.93 -0.18 7.95
C ASP A 65 5.83 0.25 6.81
N PRO A 66 6.22 1.54 6.74
CA PRO A 66 7.30 1.97 5.84
C PRO A 66 8.64 1.31 6.24
N TYR A 67 9.54 1.18 5.28
CA TYR A 67 10.91 0.82 5.60
C TYR A 67 11.53 1.86 6.54
N HIS A 68 12.29 1.40 7.52
CA HIS A 68 12.86 2.26 8.56
C HIS A 68 14.36 2.55 8.37
N GLY A 69 14.94 2.14 7.25
CA GLY A 69 16.32 2.44 6.89
C GLY A 69 16.43 3.73 6.06
N PRO A 70 17.61 4.39 6.09
CA PRO A 70 17.80 5.64 5.35
C PRO A 70 17.58 5.46 3.85
N GLY A 71 16.85 6.41 3.24
CA GLY A 71 16.70 6.48 1.79
C GLY A 71 15.82 5.42 1.15
N GLN A 72 15.19 4.53 1.93
CA GLN A 72 14.37 3.44 1.38
C GLN A 72 12.94 3.88 1.10
N ALA A 73 12.19 4.30 2.11
CA ALA A 73 10.77 4.60 2.02
C ALA A 73 10.49 5.90 1.27
N HIS A 74 9.48 5.86 0.40
CA HIS A 74 8.99 7.06 -0.30
C HIS A 74 7.45 7.11 -0.39
N GLY A 75 6.77 6.44 0.54
CA GLY A 75 5.32 6.51 0.68
C GLY A 75 4.51 5.49 -0.10
N LEU A 76 5.14 4.48 -0.69
CA LEU A 76 4.49 3.36 -1.37
C LEU A 76 4.93 2.06 -0.71
N CYS A 77 3.98 1.20 -0.34
CA CYS A 77 4.33 -0.05 0.33
C CYS A 77 5.20 -0.95 -0.59
N PHE A 78 6.14 -1.64 0.01
CA PHE A 78 7.14 -2.52 -0.65
C PHE A 78 8.13 -1.81 -1.56
N SER A 79 7.87 -0.58 -1.97
CA SER A 79 8.68 0.19 -2.91
C SER A 79 9.89 0.82 -2.22
N VAL A 80 11.01 0.91 -2.95
CA VAL A 80 12.18 1.67 -2.53
C VAL A 80 12.53 2.70 -3.59
N ASN A 81 13.27 3.73 -3.18
CA ASN A 81 13.79 4.73 -4.10
C ASN A 81 14.72 4.09 -5.14
N ASP A 82 14.86 4.74 -6.30
CA ASP A 82 15.80 4.32 -7.33
C ASP A 82 17.22 4.20 -6.75
N GLY A 83 17.94 3.18 -7.19
CA GLY A 83 19.33 2.93 -6.76
C GLY A 83 19.47 2.25 -5.41
N VAL A 84 18.37 1.99 -4.72
CA VAL A 84 18.37 1.29 -3.43
C VAL A 84 18.27 -0.22 -3.66
N ALA A 85 19.03 -1.00 -2.90
CA ALA A 85 18.97 -2.46 -2.96
C ALA A 85 17.57 -2.96 -2.60
N PHE A 86 17.10 -3.99 -3.30
CA PHE A 86 15.76 -4.54 -3.07
C PHE A 86 15.69 -5.23 -1.70
N PRO A 87 14.79 -4.79 -0.81
CA PRO A 87 14.53 -5.56 0.41
C PRO A 87 14.04 -6.97 0.08
N PRO A 88 14.22 -7.94 1.01
CA PRO A 88 13.91 -9.34 0.72
C PRO A 88 12.48 -9.61 0.25
N SER A 89 11.47 -8.95 0.84
CA SER A 89 10.09 -9.13 0.38
C SER A 89 9.91 -8.65 -1.06
N LEU A 90 10.53 -7.54 -1.43
CA LEU A 90 10.45 -7.01 -2.80
C LEU A 90 11.15 -7.93 -3.80
N GLN A 91 12.29 -8.52 -3.43
CA GLN A 91 12.96 -9.53 -4.25
C GLN A 91 12.00 -10.69 -4.56
N ASN A 92 11.29 -11.16 -3.55
CA ASN A 92 10.33 -12.26 -3.70
C ASN A 92 9.12 -11.88 -4.53
N ILE A 93 8.64 -10.63 -4.41
CA ILE A 93 7.57 -10.10 -5.27
C ILE A 93 8.00 -10.14 -6.74
N PHE A 94 9.19 -9.65 -7.05
CA PHE A 94 9.70 -9.66 -8.42
C PHE A 94 9.95 -11.08 -8.94
N LYS A 95 10.38 -12.01 -8.07
CA LYS A 95 10.53 -13.41 -8.45
C LYS A 95 9.18 -14.01 -8.83
N GLU A 96 8.14 -13.77 -8.05
CA GLU A 96 6.80 -14.27 -8.36
C GLU A 96 6.24 -13.66 -9.65
N ILE A 97 6.45 -12.37 -9.89
CA ILE A 97 6.05 -11.73 -11.14
C ILE A 97 6.74 -12.38 -12.34
N HIS A 98 8.04 -12.66 -12.23
CA HIS A 98 8.79 -13.34 -13.28
C HIS A 98 8.24 -14.75 -13.54
N ASP A 99 8.00 -15.52 -12.49
CA ASP A 99 7.49 -16.89 -12.60
C ASP A 99 6.05 -16.92 -13.11
N ASP A 100 5.23 -15.93 -12.76
CA ASP A 100 3.83 -15.84 -13.17
C ASP A 100 3.66 -15.34 -14.61
N LEU A 101 4.37 -14.28 -14.96
CA LEU A 101 4.14 -13.54 -16.21
C LEU A 101 5.31 -13.59 -17.21
N GLY A 102 6.47 -14.08 -16.81
CA GLY A 102 7.68 -14.02 -17.61
C GLY A 102 8.34 -12.64 -17.65
N THR A 103 7.82 -11.67 -16.91
CA THR A 103 8.36 -10.31 -16.86
C THR A 103 9.77 -10.34 -16.25
N PRO A 104 10.78 -9.72 -16.91
CA PRO A 104 12.11 -9.64 -16.34
C PRO A 104 12.12 -8.88 -15.00
N VAL A 105 13.00 -9.29 -14.10
CA VAL A 105 13.22 -8.54 -12.86
C VAL A 105 13.73 -7.14 -13.20
N PRO A 106 13.08 -6.06 -12.73
CA PRO A 106 13.49 -4.70 -13.07
C PRO A 106 14.80 -4.33 -12.38
N GLN A 107 15.47 -3.30 -12.91
CA GLN A 107 16.69 -2.77 -12.30
C GLN A 107 16.39 -1.86 -11.11
N SER A 108 15.21 -1.26 -11.06
CA SER A 108 14.78 -0.39 -9.96
C SER A 108 13.65 -1.01 -9.16
N GLY A 109 13.72 -0.85 -7.83
CA GLY A 109 12.64 -1.23 -6.91
C GLY A 109 11.60 -0.13 -6.68
N ASN A 110 11.65 0.94 -7.46
CA ASN A 110 10.67 2.03 -7.37
C ASN A 110 9.38 1.62 -8.09
N LEU A 111 8.29 1.47 -7.32
CA LEU A 111 7.00 1.02 -7.83
C LEU A 111 6.06 2.17 -8.21
N THR A 112 6.57 3.39 -8.35
CA THR A 112 5.78 4.52 -8.84
C THR A 112 5.08 4.19 -10.15
N ARG A 113 5.72 3.42 -11.03
CA ARG A 113 5.14 2.98 -12.31
C ARG A 113 3.87 2.15 -12.13
N TRP A 114 3.74 1.40 -11.03
CA TRP A 114 2.50 0.68 -10.72
C TRP A 114 1.43 1.65 -10.23
N ALA A 115 1.81 2.56 -9.32
CA ALA A 115 0.87 3.54 -8.76
C ALA A 115 0.23 4.39 -9.85
N GLU A 116 0.99 4.82 -10.82
CA GLU A 116 0.51 5.61 -11.95
C GLU A 116 -0.46 4.86 -12.87
N GLN A 117 -0.48 3.54 -12.79
CA GLN A 117 -1.41 2.67 -13.53
C GLN A 117 -2.68 2.33 -12.76
N GLY A 118 -2.82 2.78 -11.52
CA GLY A 118 -4.00 2.51 -10.70
C GLY A 118 -3.77 1.49 -9.57
N VAL A 119 -2.52 1.23 -9.19
CA VAL A 119 -2.21 0.39 -8.03
C VAL A 119 -2.03 1.28 -6.80
N LEU A 120 -2.92 1.16 -5.84
CA LEU A 120 -2.79 1.83 -4.53
C LEU A 120 -1.88 0.98 -3.64
N LEU A 121 -0.66 1.45 -3.43
CA LEU A 121 0.36 0.77 -2.63
C LEU A 121 0.33 1.35 -1.21
N LEU A 122 -0.57 0.84 -0.37
CA LEU A 122 -0.93 1.44 0.89
C LEU A 122 -0.37 0.67 2.09
N ASN A 123 0.51 1.31 2.86
CA ASN A 123 0.87 0.82 4.19
C ASN A 123 -0.25 1.13 5.19
N ALA A 124 -0.51 0.24 6.13
CA ALA A 124 -1.46 0.47 7.21
C ALA A 124 -1.03 1.64 8.10
N THR A 125 0.27 1.77 8.34
CA THR A 125 0.90 2.85 9.09
C THR A 125 1.77 3.65 8.13
N LEU A 126 1.55 4.95 8.02
CA LEU A 126 2.17 5.77 6.97
C LEU A 126 3.49 6.41 7.37
N THR A 127 3.88 6.30 8.64
CA THR A 127 5.15 6.83 9.14
C THR A 127 5.83 5.83 10.05
N VAL A 128 7.14 6.02 10.26
CA VAL A 128 7.94 5.17 11.15
C VAL A 128 9.15 5.97 11.63
N ARG A 129 9.59 5.71 12.88
CA ARG A 129 10.85 6.25 13.38
C ARG A 129 12.01 5.45 12.81
N ALA A 130 13.11 6.12 12.45
CA ALA A 130 14.31 5.49 11.91
C ALA A 130 14.78 4.33 12.80
N HIS A 131 15.07 3.19 12.17
CA HIS A 131 15.60 1.98 12.81
C HIS A 131 14.66 1.33 13.84
N GLN A 132 13.39 1.75 13.91
CA GLN A 132 12.43 1.23 14.90
C GLN A 132 11.14 0.78 14.22
N ALA A 133 11.16 -0.44 13.68
CA ALA A 133 9.99 -1.03 13.04
C ALA A 133 8.79 -1.01 14.00
N GLY A 134 7.62 -0.64 13.50
CA GLY A 134 6.39 -0.61 14.28
C GLY A 134 6.28 0.54 15.29
N SER A 135 7.23 1.47 15.30
CA SER A 135 7.29 2.55 16.30
C SER A 135 6.11 3.50 16.27
N HIS A 136 5.43 3.64 15.12
CA HIS A 136 4.27 4.51 14.98
C HIS A 136 2.94 3.76 14.91
N GLN A 137 2.93 2.48 15.23
CA GLN A 137 1.69 1.70 15.35
C GLN A 137 0.85 2.19 16.52
N ARG A 138 -0.47 2.01 16.41
CA ARG A 138 -1.45 2.36 17.46
C ARG A 138 -1.51 3.85 17.78
N GLN A 139 -1.15 4.70 16.83
CA GLN A 139 -1.21 6.16 16.98
C GLN A 139 -2.34 6.80 16.16
N GLY A 140 -3.06 6.00 15.37
CA GLY A 140 -4.20 6.46 14.58
C GLY A 140 -4.10 6.22 13.08
N TRP A 141 -2.92 5.91 12.54
CA TRP A 141 -2.78 5.64 11.10
C TRP A 141 -3.68 4.49 10.63
N GLU A 142 -3.79 3.44 11.45
CA GLU A 142 -4.59 2.26 11.11
C GLU A 142 -6.06 2.61 10.91
N GLU A 143 -6.61 3.49 11.76
CA GLU A 143 -7.98 3.96 11.62
C GLU A 143 -8.16 4.77 10.33
N PHE A 144 -7.21 5.62 10.00
CA PHE A 144 -7.23 6.42 8.78
C PHE A 144 -7.16 5.54 7.53
N THR A 145 -6.24 4.59 7.48
CA THR A 145 -6.10 3.68 6.33
C THR A 145 -7.26 2.70 6.22
N ASP A 146 -7.85 2.27 7.35
CA ASP A 146 -9.10 1.51 7.33
C ASP A 146 -10.22 2.30 6.67
N ALA A 147 -10.34 3.60 6.97
CA ALA A 147 -11.34 4.46 6.36
C ALA A 147 -11.13 4.57 4.84
N ALA A 148 -9.88 4.66 4.39
CA ALA A 148 -9.56 4.72 2.96
C ALA A 148 -9.96 3.43 2.23
N ILE A 149 -9.62 2.27 2.81
CA ILE A 149 -9.97 0.96 2.23
C ILE A 149 -11.49 0.79 2.21
N LYS A 150 -12.16 1.18 3.28
CA LYS A 150 -13.62 1.10 3.39
C LYS A 150 -14.31 1.97 2.34
N ALA A 151 -13.85 3.20 2.13
CA ALA A 151 -14.40 4.08 1.11
C ALA A 151 -14.31 3.45 -0.28
N LEU A 152 -13.15 2.88 -0.63
CA LEU A 152 -12.97 2.15 -1.89
C LEU A 152 -13.91 0.96 -2.00
N ALA A 153 -13.98 0.14 -0.97
CA ALA A 153 -14.77 -1.09 -0.98
C ALA A 153 -16.27 -0.82 -1.11
N GLU A 154 -16.76 0.28 -0.53
CA GLU A 154 -18.17 0.64 -0.53
C GLU A 154 -18.60 1.46 -1.74
N GLU A 155 -17.73 2.35 -2.23
CA GLU A 155 -18.11 3.33 -3.26
C GLU A 155 -17.59 2.99 -4.66
N ARG A 156 -16.69 2.02 -4.78
CA ARG A 156 -16.17 1.54 -6.06
C ARG A 156 -16.61 0.11 -6.29
N GLU A 157 -16.50 -0.35 -7.55
CA GLU A 157 -16.80 -1.73 -7.94
C GLU A 157 -15.67 -2.30 -8.76
N HIS A 158 -15.56 -3.64 -8.74
CA HIS A 158 -14.61 -4.39 -9.57
C HIS A 158 -13.14 -4.02 -9.34
N LEU A 159 -12.80 -3.76 -8.07
CA LEU A 159 -11.41 -3.58 -7.65
C LEU A 159 -10.78 -4.94 -7.31
N VAL A 160 -9.47 -4.99 -7.36
CA VAL A 160 -8.68 -6.14 -6.88
C VAL A 160 -7.99 -5.75 -5.59
N PHE A 161 -8.24 -6.49 -4.51
CA PHE A 161 -7.55 -6.32 -3.24
C PHE A 161 -6.57 -7.48 -3.06
N ILE A 162 -5.31 -7.17 -2.92
CA ILE A 162 -4.23 -8.15 -2.73
C ILE A 162 -3.77 -8.09 -1.28
N LEU A 163 -4.00 -9.18 -0.55
CA LEU A 163 -3.82 -9.25 0.90
C LEU A 163 -2.78 -10.33 1.23
N TRP A 164 -1.54 -9.91 1.41
CA TRP A 164 -0.44 -10.82 1.74
C TRP A 164 -0.20 -10.86 3.24
N GLY A 165 -0.38 -12.04 3.83
CA GLY A 165 -0.17 -12.28 5.24
C GLY A 165 -1.41 -12.03 6.11
N ALA A 166 -1.34 -12.52 7.33
CA ALA A 166 -2.49 -12.48 8.26
C ALA A 166 -2.94 -11.03 8.59
N TYR A 167 -1.98 -10.12 8.74
CA TYR A 167 -2.29 -8.72 9.08
C TYR A 167 -3.14 -8.06 7.98
N ALA A 168 -2.71 -8.16 6.73
CA ALA A 168 -3.44 -7.58 5.60
C ALA A 168 -4.81 -8.26 5.42
N GLN A 169 -4.87 -9.58 5.58
CA GLN A 169 -6.12 -10.34 5.47
C GLN A 169 -7.13 -9.92 6.54
N LYS A 170 -6.68 -9.69 7.75
CA LYS A 170 -7.55 -9.19 8.83
C LYS A 170 -8.05 -7.78 8.52
N LYS A 171 -7.18 -6.91 8.04
CA LYS A 171 -7.54 -5.53 7.68
C LYS A 171 -8.57 -5.48 6.56
N GLY A 172 -8.49 -6.40 5.60
CA GLY A 172 -9.42 -6.49 4.48
C GLY A 172 -10.56 -7.50 4.65
N ALA A 173 -10.77 -8.02 5.86
CA ALA A 173 -11.76 -9.09 6.07
C ALA A 173 -13.20 -8.68 5.77
N PHE A 174 -13.53 -7.39 5.85
CA PHE A 174 -14.88 -6.86 5.61
C PHE A 174 -15.23 -6.69 4.13
N ILE A 175 -14.27 -6.84 3.21
CA ILE A 175 -14.46 -6.56 1.78
C ILE A 175 -15.46 -7.55 1.17
N ASP A 176 -16.46 -7.02 0.48
CA ASP A 176 -17.48 -7.82 -0.20
C ASP A 176 -16.91 -8.47 -1.47
N ARG A 177 -16.75 -9.79 -1.41
CA ARG A 177 -16.18 -10.58 -2.51
C ARG A 177 -17.12 -10.75 -3.69
N SER A 178 -18.40 -10.38 -3.55
CA SER A 178 -19.33 -10.34 -4.68
C SER A 178 -19.13 -9.08 -5.55
N ARG A 179 -18.52 -8.05 -5.00
CA ARG A 179 -18.28 -6.77 -5.68
C ARG A 179 -16.83 -6.60 -6.13
N HIS A 180 -15.90 -7.26 -5.48
CA HIS A 180 -14.46 -7.12 -5.71
C HIS A 180 -13.78 -8.49 -5.74
N LEU A 181 -12.62 -8.56 -6.39
CA LEU A 181 -11.75 -9.73 -6.27
C LEU A 181 -10.83 -9.53 -5.06
N VAL A 182 -10.79 -10.51 -4.18
CA VAL A 182 -9.84 -10.53 -3.05
C VAL A 182 -8.88 -11.70 -3.26
N LEU A 183 -7.60 -11.38 -3.40
CA LEU A 183 -6.52 -12.35 -3.56
C LEU A 183 -5.70 -12.38 -2.27
N ALA A 184 -5.67 -13.52 -1.61
CA ALA A 184 -4.99 -13.68 -0.32
C ALA A 184 -3.98 -14.82 -0.39
N SER A 185 -2.82 -14.62 0.21
CA SER A 185 -1.78 -15.65 0.35
C SER A 185 -0.87 -15.32 1.52
N ALA A 186 0.12 -16.20 1.77
CA ALA A 186 1.20 -15.90 2.69
C ALA A 186 1.94 -14.63 2.25
N HIS A 187 2.63 -13.98 3.19
CA HIS A 187 3.42 -12.77 2.95
C HIS A 187 4.67 -13.07 2.12
N PRO A 188 5.15 -12.14 1.29
CA PRO A 188 6.36 -12.33 0.49
C PRO A 188 7.68 -12.34 1.30
N SER A 189 7.63 -12.09 2.61
CA SER A 189 8.82 -12.20 3.48
C SER A 189 9.48 -13.57 3.33
N PRO A 190 10.84 -13.66 3.37
CA PRO A 190 11.53 -14.94 3.36
C PRO A 190 11.05 -15.91 4.43
N LEU A 191 10.49 -15.41 5.54
CA LEU A 191 9.96 -16.25 6.62
C LEU A 191 8.70 -17.03 6.21
N SER A 192 7.98 -16.59 5.18
CA SER A 192 6.67 -17.15 4.80
C SER A 192 6.48 -17.37 3.31
N ALA A 193 7.37 -16.87 2.46
CA ALA A 193 7.16 -16.90 1.00
C ALA A 193 6.99 -18.32 0.44
N TYR A 194 7.69 -19.31 1.00
CA TYR A 194 7.57 -20.71 0.57
C TYR A 194 6.33 -21.41 1.13
N HIS A 195 5.54 -20.74 1.95
CA HIS A 195 4.31 -21.28 2.54
C HIS A 195 3.04 -20.77 1.85
N GLY A 196 3.16 -20.43 0.55
CA GLY A 196 2.00 -20.05 -0.26
C GLY A 196 2.07 -18.74 -1.00
N PHE A 197 3.12 -17.92 -0.80
CA PHE A 197 3.30 -16.72 -1.62
C PHE A 197 3.79 -17.11 -3.02
N PHE A 198 4.89 -17.85 -3.12
CA PHE A 198 5.37 -18.33 -4.42
C PHE A 198 4.36 -19.27 -5.05
N GLY A 199 4.02 -18.98 -6.28
CA GLY A 199 2.99 -19.72 -7.03
C GLY A 199 1.58 -19.18 -6.83
N ASN A 200 1.39 -18.06 -6.10
CA ASN A 200 0.06 -17.49 -5.89
C ASN A 200 -0.56 -16.92 -7.18
N LYS A 201 0.25 -16.53 -8.16
CA LYS A 201 -0.18 -15.98 -9.46
C LYS A 201 -1.11 -14.78 -9.34
N HIS A 202 -0.95 -14.00 -8.30
CA HIS A 202 -1.82 -12.86 -8.05
C HIS A 202 -1.77 -11.81 -9.16
N PHE A 203 -0.64 -11.69 -9.84
CA PHE A 203 -0.43 -10.66 -10.88
C PHE A 203 -1.21 -10.98 -12.15
N SER A 204 -1.17 -12.22 -12.62
CA SER A 204 -1.98 -12.66 -13.76
C SER A 204 -3.46 -12.74 -13.40
N LEU A 205 -3.80 -13.20 -12.18
CA LEU A 205 -5.20 -13.26 -11.73
C LEU A 205 -5.81 -11.86 -11.62
N ALA A 206 -5.07 -10.87 -11.09
CA ALA A 206 -5.52 -9.49 -11.06
C ALA A 206 -5.80 -8.96 -12.45
N ASN A 207 -4.89 -9.18 -13.39
CA ASN A 207 -5.04 -8.71 -14.76
C ASN A 207 -6.22 -9.37 -15.48
N ALA A 208 -6.42 -10.66 -15.28
CA ALA A 208 -7.56 -11.37 -15.88
C ALA A 208 -8.90 -10.78 -15.38
N TYR A 209 -8.99 -10.49 -14.10
CA TYR A 209 -10.18 -9.86 -13.51
C TYR A 209 -10.42 -8.45 -14.08
N LEU A 210 -9.36 -7.65 -14.19
CA LEU A 210 -9.46 -6.30 -14.75
C LEU A 210 -9.95 -6.34 -16.20
N GLU A 211 -9.36 -7.20 -17.03
CA GLU A 211 -9.77 -7.36 -18.41
C GLU A 211 -11.22 -7.82 -18.54
N GLN A 212 -11.65 -8.75 -17.69
CA GLN A 212 -13.04 -9.22 -17.63
C GLN A 212 -14.03 -8.10 -17.40
N HIS A 213 -13.63 -7.06 -16.68
CA HIS A 213 -14.46 -5.90 -16.37
C HIS A 213 -14.14 -4.67 -17.23
N GLY A 214 -13.48 -4.85 -18.36
CA GLY A 214 -13.22 -3.79 -19.33
C GLY A 214 -12.12 -2.82 -18.93
N GLU A 215 -11.31 -3.16 -17.94
CA GLU A 215 -10.21 -2.32 -17.48
C GLU A 215 -8.89 -2.74 -18.12
N THR A 216 -8.00 -1.78 -18.33
CA THR A 216 -6.65 -2.06 -18.82
C THR A 216 -5.85 -2.83 -17.77
N PRO A 217 -5.19 -3.93 -18.13
CA PRO A 217 -4.35 -4.67 -17.19
C PRO A 217 -3.14 -3.86 -16.73
N ILE A 218 -2.57 -4.25 -15.60
CA ILE A 218 -1.39 -3.61 -15.05
C ILE A 218 -0.13 -4.21 -15.72
N LYS A 219 0.79 -3.36 -16.07
CA LYS A 219 2.13 -3.76 -16.52
C LYS A 219 3.00 -3.86 -15.27
N TRP A 220 3.03 -5.04 -14.73
CA TRP A 220 3.80 -5.30 -13.50
C TRP A 220 5.32 -5.32 -13.77
#